data_ebb3b5906b7bdc72f53510459f780812
#
_entry.id   ebb3b5906b7bdc72f53510459f780812
#
_cell.length_a   1.000
_cell.length_b   1.000
_cell.length_c   1.000
_cell.angle_alpha   90.00
_cell.angle_beta   90.00
_cell.angle_gamma   90.00
#
_symmetry.space_group_name_H-M   'P 1'
#
loop_
_entity.id
_entity.type
_entity.pdbx_description
1 polymer ?
#
loop_
_entity_poly.entity_id
_entity_poly.type
_entity_poly.pdbx_seq_one_letter_code
_entity_poly.pdbx_strand_id
1 'polypeptide(L)'
;MIKKKEVTLHPYTSKVTIEYSLPSDQLEFTGLPQDIIERDAQNPDKHLIIIKARDEVAGFFELDESDDRKLYSNNPKALLLRGYSVNPKYQGRGIATGSIYALPGFVQKEFPEFNEVVLGVNARNLPAQRVYRKAGFEDTGRRLMRSKGEQIVMCLSVDTQKENS
;
A
#
# COMPACT_ATOMS: atom_id res chain seq x y z
N MET A 1 -10.47 -19.68 -2.07
CA MET A 1 -9.67 -18.60 -2.65
C MET A 1 -10.55 -17.38 -2.91
N ILE A 2 -10.11 -16.22 -2.51
CA ILE A 2 -10.82 -14.98 -2.76
C ILE A 2 -10.50 -14.49 -4.17
N LYS A 3 -11.53 -14.12 -4.94
CA LYS A 3 -11.34 -13.58 -6.28
C LYS A 3 -10.88 -12.11 -6.18
N LYS A 4 -10.09 -11.65 -7.15
CA LYS A 4 -9.60 -10.27 -7.17
C LYS A 4 -10.72 -9.24 -7.02
N LYS A 5 -11.85 -9.43 -7.73
CA LYS A 5 -12.98 -8.51 -7.66
C LYS A 5 -13.67 -8.46 -6.31
N GLU A 6 -13.38 -9.44 -5.43
CA GLU A 6 -13.94 -9.48 -4.09
C GLU A 6 -13.07 -8.72 -3.08
N VAL A 7 -11.91 -8.24 -3.53
CA VAL A 7 -11.00 -7.43 -2.71
C VAL A 7 -11.20 -5.97 -3.08
N THR A 8 -11.58 -5.16 -2.10
CA THR A 8 -11.90 -3.75 -2.33
C THR A 8 -11.14 -2.87 -1.35
N LEU A 9 -10.95 -1.61 -1.73
CA LEU A 9 -10.23 -0.63 -0.92
C LEU A 9 -11.18 0.47 -0.46
N HIS A 10 -11.02 0.89 0.79
CA HIS A 10 -11.90 1.89 1.40
C HIS A 10 -11.10 2.83 2.29
N PRO A 11 -11.44 4.12 2.31
CA PRO A 11 -10.84 5.01 3.32
C PRO A 11 -11.19 4.53 4.72
N TYR A 12 -10.21 4.62 5.62
CA TYR A 12 -10.44 4.29 7.02
C TYR A 12 -11.39 5.30 7.66
N THR A 13 -12.29 4.83 8.51
CA THR A 13 -13.10 5.68 9.37
C THR A 13 -13.03 5.15 10.80
N SER A 14 -13.25 6.02 11.78
CA SER A 14 -13.21 5.63 13.19
C SER A 14 -14.27 4.60 13.57
N LYS A 15 -15.23 4.35 12.69
CA LYS A 15 -16.29 3.35 12.91
C LYS A 15 -15.78 1.93 12.69
N VAL A 16 -14.62 1.77 12.06
CA VAL A 16 -14.04 0.45 11.75
C VAL A 16 -12.96 0.12 12.76
N THR A 17 -13.03 -1.06 13.34
CA THR A 17 -11.98 -1.56 14.23
C THR A 17 -10.99 -2.38 13.42
N ILE A 18 -9.72 -2.00 13.47
CA ILE A 18 -8.65 -2.75 12.83
C ILE A 18 -7.61 -3.09 13.90
N GLU A 19 -7.53 -4.37 14.20
CA GLU A 19 -6.54 -4.85 15.16
C GLU A 19 -6.19 -6.30 14.82
N TYR A 20 -4.93 -6.54 14.49
CA TYR A 20 -4.42 -7.88 14.30
C TYR A 20 -2.92 -7.89 14.56
N SER A 21 -2.40 -9.06 14.88
CA SER A 21 -0.96 -9.25 15.08
C SER A 21 -0.32 -9.67 13.76
N LEU A 22 0.99 -9.53 13.69
CA LEU A 22 1.77 -9.98 12.55
C LEU A 22 2.91 -10.85 13.06
N PRO A 23 3.30 -11.91 12.31
CA PRO A 23 4.47 -12.70 12.65
C PRO A 23 5.73 -11.82 12.69
N SER A 24 6.71 -12.22 13.49
CA SER A 24 7.94 -11.44 13.67
C SER A 24 8.69 -11.18 12.37
N ASP A 25 8.65 -12.12 11.42
CA ASP A 25 9.30 -11.94 10.12
C ASP A 25 8.62 -10.87 9.26
N GLN A 26 7.34 -10.61 9.49
CA GLN A 26 6.61 -9.54 8.81
C GLN A 26 6.76 -8.21 9.55
N LEU A 27 6.79 -8.22 10.88
CA LEU A 27 7.04 -7.03 11.68
C LEU A 27 8.42 -6.44 11.40
N GLU A 28 9.31 -7.25 10.86
CA GLU A 28 10.62 -6.77 10.41
C GLU A 28 10.48 -5.73 9.29
N PHE A 29 9.41 -5.79 8.48
CA PHE A 29 9.25 -4.95 7.30
C PHE A 29 8.11 -3.93 7.40
N THR A 30 7.17 -4.11 8.33
CA THR A 30 6.01 -3.21 8.43
C THR A 30 5.55 -3.12 9.89
N GLY A 31 4.82 -2.06 10.21
CA GLY A 31 4.24 -1.88 11.54
C GLY A 31 2.85 -2.50 11.65
N LEU A 32 2.36 -2.58 12.88
CA LEU A 32 1.00 -3.04 13.13
C LEU A 32 0.00 -1.96 12.71
N PRO A 33 -1.14 -2.34 12.12
CA PRO A 33 -2.13 -1.36 11.67
C PRO A 33 -2.66 -0.48 12.80
N GLN A 34 -2.92 -1.05 13.97
CA GLN A 34 -3.42 -0.27 15.11
C GLN A 34 -2.43 0.79 15.58
N ASP A 35 -1.12 0.50 15.49
CA ASP A 35 -0.09 1.47 15.87
C ASP A 35 0.02 2.60 14.83
N ILE A 36 -0.09 2.26 13.56
CA ILE A 36 -0.07 3.26 12.48
C ILE A 36 -1.29 4.17 12.58
N ILE A 37 -2.46 3.60 12.83
CA ILE A 37 -3.69 4.38 12.99
C ILE A 37 -3.56 5.34 14.17
N GLU A 38 -3.08 4.87 15.30
CA GLU A 38 -2.91 5.71 16.48
C GLU A 38 -1.96 6.89 16.19
N ARG A 39 -0.89 6.62 15.47
CA ARG A 39 0.11 7.65 15.15
C ARG A 39 -0.39 8.65 14.11
N ASP A 40 -1.09 8.18 13.08
CA ASP A 40 -1.33 8.96 11.87
C ASP A 40 -2.77 9.36 11.58
N ALA A 41 -3.75 8.88 12.34
CA ALA A 41 -5.17 9.10 12.02
C ALA A 41 -5.57 10.57 11.96
N GLN A 42 -4.86 11.44 12.67
CA GLN A 42 -5.16 12.87 12.69
C GLN A 42 -4.29 13.69 11.73
N ASN A 43 -3.40 13.04 10.99
CA ASN A 43 -2.52 13.74 10.05
C ASN A 43 -3.20 13.81 8.68
N PRO A 44 -3.53 15.02 8.17
CA PRO A 44 -4.26 15.16 6.91
C PRO A 44 -3.46 14.71 5.68
N ASP A 45 -2.14 14.59 5.79
CA ASP A 45 -1.30 14.16 4.68
C ASP A 45 -1.16 12.63 4.60
N LYS A 46 -1.69 11.93 5.60
CA LYS A 46 -1.56 10.46 5.66
C LYS A 46 -2.93 9.84 5.59
N HIS A 47 -3.18 9.17 4.47
CA HIS A 47 -4.48 8.59 4.16
C HIS A 47 -4.48 7.12 4.51
N LEU A 48 -5.26 6.74 5.49
CA LEU A 48 -5.35 5.36 5.99
C LEU A 48 -6.38 4.60 5.16
N ILE A 49 -5.98 3.45 4.64
CA ILE A 49 -6.81 2.68 3.69
C ILE A 49 -7.05 1.28 4.25
N ILE A 50 -8.31 0.85 4.19
CA ILE A 50 -8.74 -0.48 4.63
C ILE A 50 -8.83 -1.38 3.40
N ILE A 51 -8.30 -2.59 3.52
CA ILE A 51 -8.49 -3.64 2.53
C ILE A 51 -9.62 -4.53 3.04
N LYS A 52 -10.67 -4.69 2.23
CA LYS A 52 -11.76 -5.62 2.55
C LYS A 52 -11.75 -6.79 1.57
N ALA A 53 -12.03 -7.97 2.10
CA ALA A 53 -12.30 -9.16 1.30
C ALA A 53 -13.76 -9.50 1.53
N ARG A 54 -14.56 -9.39 0.47
CA ARG A 54 -16.02 -9.41 0.60
C ARG A 54 -16.41 -8.27 1.54
N ASP A 55 -16.98 -8.51 2.69
CA ASP A 55 -17.35 -7.44 3.61
C ASP A 55 -16.51 -7.44 4.88
N GLU A 56 -15.43 -8.22 4.91
CA GLU A 56 -14.57 -8.33 6.09
C GLU A 56 -13.28 -7.54 5.93
N VAL A 57 -12.84 -6.91 7.02
CA VAL A 57 -11.56 -6.19 7.03
C VAL A 57 -10.44 -7.21 7.02
N ALA A 58 -9.64 -7.20 5.96
CA ALA A 58 -8.59 -8.20 5.74
C ALA A 58 -7.18 -7.61 5.77
N GLY A 59 -7.05 -6.29 5.69
CA GLY A 59 -5.72 -5.68 5.67
C GLY A 59 -5.77 -4.16 5.72
N PHE A 60 -4.59 -3.56 5.56
CA PHE A 60 -4.42 -2.13 5.78
C PHE A 60 -3.19 -1.62 5.05
N PHE A 61 -3.22 -0.37 4.62
CA PHE A 61 -2.03 0.36 4.21
C PHE A 61 -2.30 1.85 4.29
N GLU A 62 -1.27 2.63 4.03
CA GLU A 62 -1.31 4.07 4.10
C GLU A 62 -0.84 4.66 2.77
N LEU A 63 -1.50 5.71 2.29
CA LEU A 63 -1.04 6.52 1.17
C LEU A 63 -0.63 7.87 1.73
N ASP A 64 0.64 8.20 1.59
CA ASP A 64 1.26 9.33 2.25
C ASP A 64 1.65 10.39 1.22
N GLU A 65 1.15 11.62 1.38
CA GLU A 65 1.54 12.76 0.54
C GLU A 65 2.43 13.76 1.26
N SER A 66 2.93 13.39 2.45
CA SER A 66 3.84 14.24 3.20
C SER A 66 5.22 14.32 2.54
N ASP A 67 6.11 15.13 3.10
CA ASP A 67 7.44 15.33 2.54
C ASP A 67 8.29 14.06 2.46
N ASP A 68 7.95 13.02 3.23
CA ASP A 68 8.66 11.74 3.17
C ASP A 68 8.67 11.14 1.77
N ARG A 69 7.61 11.40 0.98
CA ARG A 69 7.54 10.86 -0.38
C ARG A 69 8.67 11.37 -1.27
N LYS A 70 9.27 12.50 -0.94
CA LYS A 70 10.37 13.08 -1.72
C LYS A 70 11.62 12.21 -1.71
N LEU A 71 11.77 11.36 -0.70
CA LEU A 71 12.86 10.38 -0.67
C LEU A 71 12.68 9.31 -1.74
N TYR A 72 11.44 9.08 -2.18
CA TYR A 72 11.08 7.98 -3.07
C TYR A 72 10.81 8.44 -4.50
N SER A 73 10.41 9.70 -4.70
CA SER A 73 10.05 10.20 -6.03
C SER A 73 10.26 11.70 -6.13
N ASN A 74 10.66 12.14 -7.32
CA ASN A 74 10.73 13.56 -7.64
C ASN A 74 9.40 14.09 -8.19
N ASN A 75 8.42 13.20 -8.39
CA ASN A 75 7.12 13.57 -8.93
C ASN A 75 6.23 14.16 -7.82
N PRO A 76 5.83 15.45 -7.89
CA PRO A 76 4.98 16.03 -6.86
C PRO A 76 3.56 15.44 -6.81
N LYS A 77 3.19 14.65 -7.82
CA LYS A 77 1.89 13.98 -7.90
C LYS A 77 2.01 12.49 -7.56
N ALA A 78 3.03 12.09 -6.82
CA ALA A 78 3.18 10.73 -6.36
C ALA A 78 2.63 10.58 -4.94
N LEU A 79 1.97 9.45 -4.68
CA LEU A 79 1.59 9.02 -3.32
C LEU A 79 2.56 7.93 -2.89
N LEU A 80 2.98 7.96 -1.64
CA LEU A 80 3.86 6.94 -1.08
C LEU A 80 3.01 5.88 -0.36
N LEU A 81 3.02 4.66 -0.87
CA LEU A 81 2.37 3.53 -0.22
C LEU A 81 3.31 2.97 0.85
N ARG A 82 2.81 2.86 2.08
CA ARG A 82 3.59 2.34 3.18
C ARG A 82 2.69 1.68 4.22
N GLY A 83 3.31 0.97 5.17
CA GLY A 83 2.57 0.33 6.25
C GLY A 83 1.63 -0.78 5.81
N TYR A 84 1.93 -1.41 4.68
CA TYR A 84 1.09 -2.44 4.10
C TYR A 84 1.15 -3.74 4.90
N SER A 85 -0.02 -4.29 5.23
CA SER A 85 -0.11 -5.60 5.87
C SER A 85 -1.45 -6.25 5.57
N VAL A 86 -1.47 -7.59 5.66
CA VAL A 86 -2.68 -8.41 5.54
C VAL A 86 -2.81 -9.17 6.85
N ASN A 87 -4.02 -9.19 7.40
CA ASN A 87 -4.32 -9.96 8.60
C ASN A 87 -3.95 -11.44 8.33
N PRO A 88 -3.12 -12.06 9.19
CA PRO A 88 -2.70 -13.45 8.99
C PRO A 88 -3.85 -14.44 8.78
N LYS A 89 -5.01 -14.16 9.35
CA LYS A 89 -6.22 -14.97 9.16
C LYS A 89 -6.58 -15.11 7.68
N TYR A 90 -6.23 -14.10 6.86
CA TYR A 90 -6.59 -14.05 5.44
C TYR A 90 -5.40 -14.30 4.51
N GLN A 91 -4.21 -14.51 5.03
CA GLN A 91 -3.04 -14.71 4.18
C GLN A 91 -3.15 -16.01 3.37
N GLY A 92 -2.52 -16.03 2.20
CA GLY A 92 -2.59 -17.18 1.31
C GLY A 92 -3.87 -17.29 0.52
N ARG A 93 -4.73 -16.26 0.55
CA ARG A 93 -6.03 -16.28 -0.12
C ARG A 93 -6.15 -15.31 -1.29
N GLY A 94 -5.04 -14.68 -1.68
CA GLY A 94 -5.02 -13.74 -2.79
C GLY A 94 -5.36 -12.30 -2.42
N ILE A 95 -5.42 -11.97 -1.12
CA ILE A 95 -5.77 -10.62 -0.67
C ILE A 95 -4.75 -9.60 -1.13
N ALA A 96 -3.46 -9.90 -0.95
CA ALA A 96 -2.40 -8.97 -1.34
C ALA A 96 -2.47 -8.65 -2.83
N THR A 97 -2.53 -9.67 -3.67
CA THR A 97 -2.63 -9.50 -5.11
C THR A 97 -3.86 -8.67 -5.48
N GLY A 98 -5.02 -9.02 -4.91
CA GLY A 98 -6.27 -8.31 -5.20
C GLY A 98 -6.22 -6.84 -4.79
N SER A 99 -5.65 -6.54 -3.62
CA SER A 99 -5.56 -5.16 -3.13
C SER A 99 -4.71 -4.28 -4.04
N ILE A 100 -3.57 -4.81 -4.50
CA ILE A 100 -2.68 -4.03 -5.36
C ILE A 100 -3.28 -3.87 -6.77
N TYR A 101 -3.99 -4.88 -7.27
CA TYR A 101 -4.74 -4.74 -8.53
C TYR A 101 -5.84 -3.67 -8.43
N ALA A 102 -6.47 -3.51 -7.27
CA ALA A 102 -7.51 -2.51 -7.07
C ALA A 102 -6.96 -1.09 -6.90
N LEU A 103 -5.67 -0.96 -6.64
CA LEU A 103 -5.05 0.31 -6.29
C LEU A 103 -5.18 1.40 -7.35
N PRO A 104 -4.88 1.17 -8.64
CA PRO A 104 -4.98 2.25 -9.63
C PRO A 104 -6.36 2.87 -9.72
N GLY A 105 -7.41 2.05 -9.80
CA GLY A 105 -8.79 2.55 -9.85
C GLY A 105 -9.18 3.32 -8.60
N PHE A 106 -8.73 2.84 -7.44
CA PHE A 106 -8.99 3.50 -6.17
C PHE A 106 -8.35 4.89 -6.13
N VAL A 107 -7.07 4.99 -6.54
CA VAL A 107 -6.36 6.26 -6.55
C VAL A 107 -7.01 7.24 -7.54
N GLN A 108 -7.40 6.78 -8.71
CA GLN A 108 -8.08 7.64 -9.69
C GLN A 108 -9.38 8.20 -9.13
N LYS A 109 -10.10 7.41 -8.38
CA LYS A 109 -11.38 7.82 -7.81
C LYS A 109 -11.23 8.74 -6.60
N GLU A 110 -10.37 8.35 -5.65
CA GLU A 110 -10.26 9.06 -4.38
C GLU A 110 -9.20 10.15 -4.37
N PHE A 111 -8.18 10.05 -5.23
CA PHE A 111 -7.06 10.97 -5.28
C PHE A 111 -6.76 11.36 -6.73
N PRO A 112 -7.73 11.95 -7.44
CA PRO A 112 -7.60 12.20 -8.89
C PRO A 112 -6.47 13.15 -9.27
N GLU A 113 -5.96 13.94 -8.34
CA GLU A 113 -4.83 14.85 -8.57
C GLU A 113 -3.47 14.13 -8.58
N PHE A 114 -3.44 12.86 -8.18
CA PHE A 114 -2.20 12.07 -8.16
C PHE A 114 -2.15 11.12 -9.36
N ASN A 115 -0.96 10.91 -9.90
CA ASN A 115 -0.78 10.08 -11.10
C ASN A 115 0.23 8.96 -10.93
N GLU A 116 0.75 8.78 -9.74
CA GLU A 116 1.76 7.75 -9.47
C GLU A 116 1.67 7.28 -8.03
N VAL A 117 1.93 6.00 -7.83
CA VAL A 117 2.14 5.45 -6.48
C VAL A 117 3.56 4.93 -6.44
N VAL A 118 4.30 5.30 -5.40
CA VAL A 118 5.66 4.83 -5.17
C VAL A 118 5.72 4.08 -3.84
N LEU A 119 6.68 3.21 -3.70
CA LEU A 119 6.90 2.48 -2.46
C LEU A 119 8.37 2.09 -2.33
N GLY A 120 8.77 1.80 -1.09
CA GLY A 120 10.05 1.17 -0.83
C GLY A 120 9.79 -0.23 -0.31
N VAL A 121 10.34 -1.23 -0.97
CA VAL A 121 10.25 -2.62 -0.51
C VAL A 121 11.63 -3.11 -0.14
N ASN A 122 11.74 -3.75 1.02
CA ASN A 122 13.03 -4.26 1.49
C ASN A 122 13.59 -5.27 0.49
N ALA A 123 14.89 -5.15 0.19
CA ALA A 123 15.56 -6.02 -0.78
C ALA A 123 15.44 -7.51 -0.41
N ARG A 124 15.24 -7.82 0.88
CA ARG A 124 15.07 -9.19 1.37
C ARG A 124 13.64 -9.68 1.33
N ASN A 125 12.67 -8.78 1.11
CA ASN A 125 11.25 -9.13 1.12
C ASN A 125 10.81 -9.58 -0.27
N LEU A 126 11.21 -10.79 -0.66
CA LEU A 126 10.92 -11.31 -1.99
C LEU A 126 9.44 -11.53 -2.27
N PRO A 127 8.63 -12.03 -1.31
CA PRO A 127 7.20 -12.21 -1.57
C PRO A 127 6.50 -10.88 -1.92
N ALA A 128 6.80 -9.81 -1.20
CA ALA A 128 6.20 -8.50 -1.49
C ALA A 128 6.63 -7.99 -2.85
N GLN A 129 7.91 -8.13 -3.20
CA GLN A 129 8.40 -7.72 -4.52
C GLN A 129 7.65 -8.42 -5.64
N ARG A 130 7.38 -9.72 -5.48
CA ARG A 130 6.63 -10.48 -6.49
C ARG A 130 5.21 -9.96 -6.65
N VAL A 131 4.53 -9.66 -5.54
CA VAL A 131 3.16 -9.12 -5.59
C VAL A 131 3.14 -7.78 -6.32
N TYR A 132 4.06 -6.88 -5.97
CA TYR A 132 4.11 -5.56 -6.58
C TYR A 132 4.43 -5.64 -8.07
N ARG A 133 5.44 -6.42 -8.46
CA ARG A 133 5.79 -6.58 -9.88
C ARG A 133 4.65 -7.17 -10.69
N LYS A 134 3.98 -8.16 -10.13
CA LYS A 134 2.85 -8.82 -10.80
C LYS A 134 1.70 -7.86 -11.07
N ALA A 135 1.52 -6.88 -10.20
CA ALA A 135 0.46 -5.89 -10.35
C ALA A 135 0.88 -4.68 -11.20
N GLY A 136 2.11 -4.67 -11.70
CA GLY A 136 2.55 -3.62 -12.62
C GLY A 136 3.56 -2.62 -12.05
N PHE A 137 3.94 -2.74 -10.78
CA PHE A 137 4.99 -1.89 -10.25
C PHE A 137 6.32 -2.21 -10.91
N GLU A 138 7.12 -1.20 -11.18
CA GLU A 138 8.42 -1.32 -11.80
C GLU A 138 9.51 -0.81 -10.86
N ASP A 139 10.68 -1.44 -10.92
CA ASP A 139 11.86 -1.00 -10.18
C ASP A 139 12.36 0.29 -10.83
N THR A 140 12.44 1.37 -10.05
CA THR A 140 12.89 2.67 -10.54
C THR A 140 14.41 2.76 -10.69
N GLY A 141 15.15 1.81 -10.14
CA GLY A 141 16.60 1.89 -10.04
C GLY A 141 17.08 2.62 -8.78
N ARG A 142 16.21 3.36 -8.12
CA ARG A 142 16.57 4.07 -6.88
C ARG A 142 16.63 3.10 -5.72
N ARG A 143 17.62 3.29 -4.85
CA ARG A 143 17.80 2.49 -3.63
C ARG A 143 17.92 3.42 -2.45
N LEU A 144 17.29 3.02 -1.33
CA LEU A 144 17.35 3.78 -0.08
C LEU A 144 17.83 2.85 1.03
N MET A 145 18.78 3.34 1.83
CA MET A 145 19.19 2.62 3.02
C MET A 145 18.36 3.13 4.18
N ARG A 146 17.59 2.25 4.81
CA ARG A 146 16.75 2.56 5.95
C ARG A 146 17.16 1.70 7.13
N SER A 147 16.53 1.94 8.28
CA SER A 147 16.92 1.27 9.54
C SER A 147 16.87 -0.27 9.45
N LYS A 148 16.02 -0.82 8.61
CA LYS A 148 15.88 -2.27 8.45
C LYS A 148 16.54 -2.81 7.20
N GLY A 149 17.38 -2.02 6.56
CA GLY A 149 18.17 -2.43 5.41
C GLY A 149 17.82 -1.66 4.15
N GLU A 150 18.38 -2.13 3.05
CA GLU A 150 18.18 -1.50 1.75
C GLU A 150 16.77 -1.74 1.23
N GLN A 151 16.19 -0.68 0.67
CA GLN A 151 14.90 -0.75 -0.01
C GLN A 151 15.07 -0.51 -1.50
N ILE A 152 14.31 -1.28 -2.28
CA ILE A 152 14.14 -1.07 -3.71
C ILE A 152 12.95 -0.12 -3.85
N VAL A 153 13.12 0.98 -4.57
CA VAL A 153 12.02 1.92 -4.82
C VAL A 153 11.32 1.49 -6.11
N MET A 154 10.02 1.24 -6.00
CA MET A 154 9.18 0.82 -7.10
C MET A 154 8.09 1.85 -7.36
N CYS A 155 7.60 1.93 -8.59
CA CYS A 155 6.55 2.88 -8.95
C CYS A 155 5.50 2.24 -9.85
N LEU A 156 4.30 2.81 -9.78
CA LEU A 156 3.17 2.41 -10.60
C LEU A 156 2.47 3.68 -11.11
N SER A 157 2.30 3.78 -12.42
CA SER A 157 1.51 4.86 -13.00
C SER A 157 0.03 4.54 -12.81
N VAL A 158 -0.72 5.53 -12.32
CA VAL A 158 -2.16 5.38 -12.10
C VAL A 158 -2.98 6.30 -13.00
N ASP A 159 -2.32 7.02 -13.89
CA ASP A 159 -3.00 7.91 -14.82
C ASP A 159 -3.40 7.14 -16.07
N THR A 160 -4.65 6.69 -16.09
CA THR A 160 -5.21 5.98 -17.26
C THR A 160 -6.17 6.83 -18.06
N GLN A 161 -6.35 8.11 -17.71
CA GLN A 161 -7.27 8.99 -18.42
C GLN A 161 -6.89 9.14 -19.88
N LYS A 162 -5.60 9.12 -20.17
CA LYS A 162 -5.08 9.25 -21.53
C LYS A 162 -5.47 8.09 -22.43
N GLU A 163 -5.66 6.91 -21.83
CA GLU A 163 -6.01 5.70 -22.58
C GLU A 163 -7.44 5.71 -23.05
N ASN A 164 -8.27 6.51 -22.41
CA ASN A 164 -9.70 6.58 -22.68
C ASN A 164 -10.10 7.76 -23.57
N SER A 165 -9.12 8.56 -23.94
CA SER A 165 -9.37 9.75 -24.74
C SER A 165 -9.17 9.52 -26.23
#